data_bfe3954cf27df8221843c15a8b64de7a
#
_entry.id   bfe3954cf27df8221843c15a8b64de7a
#
_cell.length_a   1.000
_cell.length_b   1.000
_cell.length_c   1.000
_cell.angle_alpha   90.00
_cell.angle_beta   90.00
_cell.angle_gamma   90.00
#
_symmetry.space_group_name_H-M   'P 1'
#
loop_
_entity.id
_entity.type
_entity.pdbx_description
1 polymer ?
#
loop_
_entity_poly.entity_id
_entity_poly.type
_entity_poly.pdbx_seq_one_letter_code
_entity_poly.pdbx_strand_id
1 'polypeptide(L)'
;MARTDLARDLEQALGQLLLRRNRSALYNAALESAPPGVDRQTYPVLSGLDRLGPQSAARLADEVGIDRSGASRYADRLEAAGLLERSPDPRDRRATLLTLTPQGRAAVAGLRDSLARHLAGRIADWPDGQAQALIDGIRLLTDTPPD
;
A
#
# COMPACT_ATOMS: atom_id res chain seq x y z
N MET A 1 23.14 -25.85 -0.95
CA MET A 1 22.13 -25.28 -1.85
C MET A 1 22.74 -24.12 -2.61
N ALA A 2 22.72 -24.17 -3.92
CA ALA A 2 23.29 -23.10 -4.74
C ALA A 2 22.43 -21.82 -4.62
N ARG A 3 23.05 -20.64 -4.75
CA ARG A 3 22.34 -19.34 -4.72
C ARG A 3 21.21 -19.27 -5.74
N THR A 4 21.39 -19.94 -6.87
CA THR A 4 20.39 -20.03 -7.95
C THR A 4 19.16 -20.83 -7.53
N ASP A 5 19.30 -21.86 -6.70
CA ASP A 5 18.17 -22.66 -6.22
C ASP A 5 17.35 -21.86 -5.22
N LEU A 6 18.00 -21.14 -4.29
CA LEU A 6 17.35 -20.20 -3.38
C LEU A 6 16.60 -19.09 -4.13
N ALA A 7 17.17 -18.58 -5.23
CA ALA A 7 16.51 -17.55 -6.03
C ALA A 7 15.23 -18.08 -6.73
N ARG A 8 15.24 -19.33 -7.19
CA ARG A 8 14.03 -19.97 -7.75
C ARG A 8 12.94 -20.17 -6.70
N ASP A 9 13.33 -20.65 -5.52
CA ASP A 9 12.38 -20.83 -4.40
C ASP A 9 11.78 -19.50 -3.97
N LEU A 10 12.60 -18.44 -3.92
CA LEU A 10 12.13 -17.08 -3.63
C LEU A 10 11.19 -16.56 -4.72
N GLU A 11 11.54 -16.74 -6.00
CA GLU A 11 10.66 -16.37 -7.12
C GLU A 11 9.29 -17.04 -7.00
N GLN A 12 9.27 -18.35 -6.76
CA GLN A 12 8.04 -19.10 -6.59
C GLN A 12 7.22 -18.60 -5.39
N ALA A 13 7.85 -18.32 -4.25
CA ALA A 13 7.19 -17.81 -3.05
C ALA A 13 6.59 -16.41 -3.29
N LEU A 14 7.35 -15.52 -3.94
CA LEU A 14 6.86 -14.18 -4.34
C LEU A 14 5.71 -14.29 -5.34
N GLY A 15 5.81 -15.16 -6.34
CA GLY A 15 4.74 -15.42 -7.29
C GLY A 15 3.43 -15.84 -6.60
N GLN A 16 3.51 -16.73 -5.61
CA GLN A 16 2.33 -17.11 -4.80
C GLN A 16 1.77 -15.93 -4.00
N LEU A 17 2.62 -15.13 -3.37
CA LEU A 17 2.18 -13.95 -2.62
C LEU A 17 1.45 -12.94 -3.50
N LEU A 18 1.91 -12.76 -4.75
CA LEU A 18 1.34 -11.81 -5.71
C LEU A 18 0.06 -12.29 -6.37
N LEU A 19 -0.35 -13.55 -6.21
CA LEU A 19 -1.62 -14.03 -6.75
C LEU A 19 -2.80 -13.20 -6.20
N ARG A 20 -3.77 -12.95 -7.05
CA ARG A 20 -4.95 -12.13 -6.72
C ARG A 20 -5.63 -12.56 -5.41
N ARG A 21 -5.78 -13.89 -5.18
CA ARG A 21 -6.40 -14.41 -3.95
C ARG A 21 -5.68 -13.96 -2.68
N ASN A 22 -4.33 -13.98 -2.69
CA ASN A 22 -3.53 -13.62 -1.53
C ASN A 22 -3.52 -12.10 -1.30
N ARG A 23 -3.37 -11.31 -2.37
CA ARG A 23 -3.53 -9.84 -2.29
C ARG A 23 -4.92 -9.43 -1.81
N SER A 24 -5.96 -10.10 -2.31
CA SER A 24 -7.34 -9.83 -1.90
C SER A 24 -7.57 -10.15 -0.41
N ALA A 25 -6.95 -11.20 0.12
CA ALA A 25 -7.03 -11.52 1.54
C ALA A 25 -6.43 -10.41 2.41
N LEU A 26 -5.26 -9.88 2.03
CA LEU A 26 -4.62 -8.76 2.72
C LEU A 26 -5.48 -7.48 2.65
N TYR A 27 -6.03 -7.17 1.47
CA TYR A 27 -6.91 -6.01 1.31
C TYR A 27 -8.19 -6.14 2.13
N ASN A 28 -8.81 -7.33 2.16
CA ASN A 28 -9.99 -7.56 2.99
C ASN A 28 -9.68 -7.37 4.49
N ALA A 29 -8.54 -7.89 4.95
CA ALA A 29 -8.13 -7.71 6.33
C ALA A 29 -7.87 -6.23 6.69
N ALA A 30 -7.24 -5.47 5.79
CA ALA A 30 -7.06 -4.04 5.96
C ALA A 30 -8.41 -3.29 6.00
N LEU A 31 -9.35 -3.67 5.15
CA LEU A 31 -10.64 -2.99 4.97
C LEU A 31 -11.70 -3.39 5.98
N GLU A 32 -11.43 -4.30 6.91
CA GLU A 32 -12.39 -4.81 7.89
C GLU A 32 -13.06 -3.69 8.71
N SER A 33 -12.33 -2.62 9.00
CA SER A 33 -12.81 -1.43 9.71
C SER A 33 -12.73 -0.15 8.86
N ALA A 34 -12.90 -0.27 7.54
CA ALA A 34 -12.78 0.86 6.63
C ALA A 34 -13.93 1.87 6.82
N PRO A 35 -13.61 3.17 6.89
CA PRO A 35 -14.64 4.20 6.93
C PRO A 35 -15.34 4.36 5.57
N PRO A 36 -16.50 5.08 5.53
CA PRO A 36 -17.17 5.39 4.27
C PRO A 36 -16.22 6.03 3.24
N GLY A 37 -16.34 5.63 1.98
CA GLY A 37 -15.49 6.10 0.89
C GLY A 37 -14.23 5.28 0.67
N VAL A 38 -13.88 4.39 1.60
CA VAL A 38 -12.72 3.51 1.49
C VAL A 38 -13.15 2.09 1.13
N ASP A 39 -12.63 1.61 0.02
CA ASP A 39 -12.84 0.26 -0.51
C ASP A 39 -11.57 -0.23 -1.21
N ARG A 40 -11.64 -1.39 -1.87
CA ARG A 40 -10.50 -1.98 -2.58
C ARG A 40 -9.93 -1.10 -3.70
N GLN A 41 -10.73 -0.20 -4.26
CA GLN A 41 -10.31 0.69 -5.34
C GLN A 41 -9.61 1.93 -4.80
N THR A 42 -10.13 2.49 -3.71
CA THR A 42 -9.59 3.72 -3.10
C THR A 42 -8.46 3.47 -2.11
N TYR A 43 -8.39 2.26 -1.52
CA TYR A 43 -7.34 1.91 -0.56
C TYR A 43 -5.91 2.10 -1.09
N PRO A 44 -5.55 1.69 -2.33
CA PRO A 44 -4.21 1.92 -2.86
C PRO A 44 -3.81 3.39 -2.92
N VAL A 45 -4.77 4.28 -3.23
CA VAL A 45 -4.55 5.74 -3.27
C VAL A 45 -4.25 6.27 -1.87
N LEU A 46 -5.05 5.91 -0.86
CA LEU A 46 -4.82 6.30 0.53
C LEU A 46 -3.49 5.77 1.06
N SER A 47 -3.23 4.48 0.88
CA SER A 47 -2.01 3.82 1.33
C SER A 47 -0.77 4.37 0.62
N GLY A 48 -0.88 4.68 -0.67
CA GLY A 48 0.18 5.30 -1.45
C GLY A 48 0.53 6.71 -0.94
N LEU A 49 -0.46 7.56 -0.72
CA LEU A 49 -0.25 8.91 -0.18
C LEU A 49 0.38 8.90 1.21
N ASP A 50 0.00 7.94 2.05
CA ASP A 50 0.59 7.81 3.37
C ASP A 50 2.07 7.38 3.33
N ARG A 51 2.46 6.54 2.38
CA ARG A 51 3.84 6.07 2.21
C ARG A 51 4.75 7.07 1.51
N LEU A 52 4.22 7.77 0.50
CA LEU A 52 5.00 8.62 -0.41
C LEU A 52 4.90 10.11 -0.07
N GLY A 53 3.93 10.50 0.79
CA GLY A 53 3.58 11.88 1.02
C GLY A 53 2.77 12.50 -0.13
N PRO A 54 2.62 13.84 -0.19
CA PRO A 54 1.86 14.52 -1.22
C PRO A 54 2.37 14.18 -2.63
N GLN A 55 1.46 13.79 -3.52
CA GLN A 55 1.76 13.39 -4.90
C GLN A 55 0.72 13.93 -5.88
N SER A 56 1.10 14.15 -7.15
CA SER A 56 0.12 14.29 -8.21
C SER A 56 -0.61 12.96 -8.48
N ALA A 57 -1.84 13.04 -8.99
CA ALA A 57 -2.61 11.83 -9.31
C ALA A 57 -1.88 10.93 -10.32
N ALA A 58 -1.19 11.52 -11.31
CA ALA A 58 -0.45 10.78 -12.32
C ALA A 58 0.73 10.00 -11.71
N ARG A 59 1.54 10.66 -10.86
CA ARG A 59 2.68 10.02 -10.20
C ARG A 59 2.22 8.94 -9.22
N LEU A 60 1.17 9.22 -8.47
CA LEU A 60 0.60 8.23 -7.56
C LEU A 60 0.11 7.00 -8.31
N ALA A 61 -0.57 7.18 -9.48
CA ALA A 61 -1.01 6.08 -10.32
C ALA A 61 0.15 5.18 -10.77
N ASP A 62 1.24 5.80 -11.22
CA ASP A 62 2.45 5.08 -11.65
C ASP A 62 3.07 4.28 -10.47
N GLU A 63 3.16 4.87 -9.28
CA GLU A 63 3.75 4.24 -8.09
C GLU A 63 2.90 3.09 -7.51
N VAL A 64 1.57 3.23 -7.51
CA VAL A 64 0.69 2.19 -6.94
C VAL A 64 0.15 1.19 -7.97
N GLY A 65 0.48 1.38 -9.25
CA GLY A 65 0.13 0.45 -10.31
C GLY A 65 -1.35 0.47 -10.70
N ILE A 66 -1.98 1.66 -10.74
CA ILE A 66 -3.35 1.87 -11.23
C ILE A 66 -3.34 2.80 -12.44
N ASP A 67 -4.40 2.76 -13.25
CA ASP A 67 -4.50 3.68 -14.37
C ASP A 67 -4.75 5.13 -13.92
N ARG A 68 -4.27 6.11 -14.70
CA ARG A 68 -4.35 7.53 -14.34
C ARG A 68 -5.77 8.05 -14.22
N SER A 69 -6.69 7.55 -15.04
CA SER A 69 -8.10 7.93 -14.98
C SER A 69 -8.76 7.36 -13.71
N GLY A 70 -8.41 6.14 -13.34
CA GLY A 70 -8.80 5.52 -12.07
C GLY A 70 -8.30 6.29 -10.87
N ALA A 71 -7.01 6.67 -10.86
CA ALA A 71 -6.43 7.45 -9.78
C ALA A 71 -7.19 8.77 -9.53
N SER A 72 -7.54 9.49 -10.60
CA SER A 72 -8.30 10.72 -10.50
C SER A 72 -9.70 10.50 -9.92
N ARG A 73 -10.43 9.50 -10.42
CA ARG A 73 -11.78 9.16 -9.92
C ARG A 73 -11.77 8.69 -8.45
N TYR A 74 -10.77 7.92 -8.07
CA TYR A 74 -10.63 7.45 -6.68
C TYR A 74 -10.25 8.61 -5.75
N ALA A 75 -9.41 9.54 -6.23
CA ALA A 75 -9.11 10.77 -5.50
C ALA A 75 -10.36 11.63 -5.31
N ASP A 76 -11.22 11.78 -6.33
CA ASP A 76 -12.50 12.50 -6.22
C ASP A 76 -13.40 11.92 -5.12
N ARG A 77 -13.49 10.58 -5.07
CA ARG A 77 -14.29 9.89 -4.04
C ARG A 77 -13.73 10.10 -2.63
N LEU A 78 -12.42 10.03 -2.48
CA LEU A 78 -11.74 10.24 -1.20
C LEU A 78 -11.82 11.70 -0.74
N GLU A 79 -11.73 12.64 -1.67
CA GLU A 79 -11.93 14.06 -1.37
C GLU A 79 -13.36 14.34 -0.92
N ALA A 80 -14.36 13.78 -1.61
CA ALA A 80 -15.75 13.87 -1.20
C ALA A 80 -16.03 13.25 0.18
N ALA A 81 -15.26 12.24 0.57
CA ALA A 81 -15.29 11.63 1.90
C ALA A 81 -14.48 12.40 2.96
N GLY A 82 -13.81 13.49 2.60
CA GLY A 82 -12.98 14.30 3.51
C GLY A 82 -11.65 13.66 3.91
N LEU A 83 -11.19 12.64 3.18
CA LEU A 83 -9.99 11.87 3.51
C LEU A 83 -8.74 12.40 2.82
N LEU A 84 -8.89 13.13 1.73
CA LEU A 84 -7.81 13.85 1.06
C LEU A 84 -8.28 15.24 0.63
N GLU A 85 -7.32 16.08 0.30
CA GLU A 85 -7.50 17.42 -0.24
C GLU A 85 -6.56 17.65 -1.41
N ARG A 86 -6.92 18.61 -2.27
CA ARG A 86 -6.12 19.05 -3.40
C ARG A 86 -5.56 20.44 -3.15
N SER A 87 -4.29 20.63 -3.47
CA SER A 87 -3.62 21.93 -3.42
C SER A 87 -2.69 22.12 -4.62
N PRO A 88 -2.42 23.37 -5.04
CA PRO A 88 -1.40 23.62 -6.05
C PRO A 88 -0.03 23.11 -5.58
N ASP A 89 0.75 22.53 -6.51
CA ASP A 89 2.14 22.18 -6.21
C ASP A 89 2.96 23.47 -6.01
N PRO A 90 3.65 23.65 -4.87
CA PRO A 90 4.51 24.80 -4.64
C PRO A 90 5.63 24.98 -5.68
N ARG A 91 6.06 23.91 -6.33
CA ARG A 91 7.12 23.89 -7.34
C ARG A 91 6.61 24.12 -8.76
N ASP A 92 5.38 23.71 -9.04
CA ASP A 92 4.71 23.90 -10.33
C ASP A 92 3.21 24.20 -10.10
N ARG A 93 2.84 25.45 -10.21
CA ARG A 93 1.45 25.92 -10.03
C ARG A 93 0.44 25.32 -11.03
N ARG A 94 0.93 24.67 -12.09
CA ARG A 94 0.06 23.95 -13.05
C ARG A 94 -0.29 22.53 -12.58
N ALA A 95 0.48 22.00 -11.64
CA ALA A 95 0.26 20.68 -11.06
C ALA A 95 -0.57 20.80 -9.77
N THR A 96 -1.38 19.77 -9.53
CA THR A 96 -2.17 19.63 -8.31
C THR A 96 -1.63 18.46 -7.51
N LEU A 97 -1.37 18.70 -6.23
CA LEU A 97 -1.00 17.66 -5.27
C LEU A 97 -2.22 17.14 -4.52
N LEU A 98 -2.25 15.84 -4.34
CA LEU A 98 -3.15 15.13 -3.43
C LEU A 98 -2.45 14.98 -2.09
N THR A 99 -3.13 15.32 -1.01
CA THR A 99 -2.60 15.25 0.36
C THR A 99 -3.64 14.64 1.28
N LEU A 100 -3.22 13.77 2.19
CA LEU A 100 -4.13 13.24 3.22
C LEU A 100 -4.53 14.34 4.20
N THR A 101 -5.83 14.43 4.48
CA THR A 101 -6.34 15.23 5.59
C THR A 101 -5.98 14.58 6.94
N PRO A 102 -6.13 15.25 8.08
CA PRO A 102 -6.02 14.59 9.39
C PRO A 102 -6.95 13.38 9.53
N GLN A 103 -8.16 13.46 8.98
CA GLN A 103 -9.12 12.35 8.94
C GLN A 103 -8.62 11.22 8.04
N GLY A 104 -8.02 11.53 6.89
CA GLY A 104 -7.42 10.55 5.99
C GLY A 104 -6.25 9.80 6.66
N ARG A 105 -5.39 10.51 7.38
CA ARG A 105 -4.30 9.89 8.17
C ARG A 105 -4.84 8.95 9.25
N ALA A 106 -5.87 9.37 9.97
CA ALA A 106 -6.52 8.52 10.97
C ALA A 106 -7.15 7.27 10.34
N ALA A 107 -7.79 7.41 9.16
CA ALA A 107 -8.33 6.29 8.41
C ALA A 107 -7.22 5.28 8.02
N VAL A 108 -6.11 5.76 7.47
CA VAL A 108 -4.97 4.87 7.13
C VAL A 108 -4.41 4.16 8.36
N ALA A 109 -4.27 4.86 9.48
CA ALA A 109 -3.82 4.22 10.72
C ALA A 109 -4.75 3.07 11.14
N GLY A 110 -6.06 3.27 11.11
CA GLY A 110 -7.05 2.22 11.40
C GLY A 110 -6.97 1.03 10.44
N LEU A 111 -6.77 1.28 9.14
CA LEU A 111 -6.59 0.23 8.14
C LEU A 111 -5.31 -0.59 8.38
N ARG A 112 -4.21 0.09 8.73
CA ARG A 112 -2.95 -0.56 9.10
C ARG A 112 -3.07 -1.41 10.35
N ASP A 113 -3.78 -0.92 11.37
CA ASP A 113 -4.01 -1.67 12.60
C ASP A 113 -4.84 -2.94 12.34
N SER A 114 -5.86 -2.85 11.47
CA SER A 114 -6.65 -4.02 11.07
C SER A 114 -5.78 -5.06 10.35
N LEU A 115 -4.95 -4.64 9.40
CA LEU A 115 -4.03 -5.53 8.72
C LEU A 115 -2.97 -6.11 9.68
N ALA A 116 -2.43 -5.30 10.57
CA ALA A 116 -1.45 -5.75 11.57
C ALA A 116 -2.02 -6.84 12.49
N ARG A 117 -3.27 -6.68 12.97
CA ARG A 117 -3.94 -7.72 13.76
C ARG A 117 -4.11 -9.03 12.96
N HIS A 118 -4.50 -8.94 11.70
CA HIS A 118 -4.59 -10.11 10.82
C HIS A 118 -3.24 -10.80 10.66
N LEU A 119 -2.18 -10.05 10.40
CA LEU A 119 -0.83 -10.58 10.25
C LEU A 119 -0.31 -11.17 11.57
N ALA A 120 -0.58 -10.54 12.71
CA ALA A 120 -0.21 -11.09 14.02
C ALA A 120 -0.78 -12.50 14.23
N GLY A 121 -2.05 -12.74 13.87
CA GLY A 121 -2.63 -14.08 13.89
C GLY A 121 -1.95 -15.07 12.95
N ARG A 122 -1.46 -14.59 11.79
CA ARG A 122 -0.77 -15.45 10.80
C ARG A 122 0.62 -15.89 11.22
N ILE A 123 1.31 -15.09 12.03
CA ILE A 123 2.68 -15.36 12.49
C ILE A 123 2.74 -15.88 13.92
N ALA A 124 1.60 -16.07 14.59
CA ALA A 124 1.53 -16.40 16.01
C ALA A 124 2.31 -17.68 16.38
N ASP A 125 2.27 -18.68 15.51
CA ASP A 125 2.93 -19.97 15.71
C ASP A 125 4.28 -20.11 14.97
N TRP A 126 4.80 -18.99 14.48
CA TRP A 126 6.10 -19.04 13.81
C TRP A 126 7.25 -19.20 14.82
N PRO A 127 8.34 -19.89 14.45
CA PRO A 127 9.52 -19.93 15.28
C PRO A 127 10.08 -18.55 15.60
N ASP A 128 10.69 -18.41 16.79
CA ASP A 128 11.32 -17.16 17.22
C ASP A 128 12.27 -16.60 16.16
N GLY A 129 12.17 -15.30 15.90
CA GLY A 129 13.01 -14.59 14.93
C GLY A 129 12.61 -14.75 13.45
N GLN A 130 11.74 -15.70 13.09
CA GLN A 130 11.39 -15.94 11.68
C GLN A 130 10.62 -14.76 11.07
N ALA A 131 9.71 -14.16 11.82
CA ALA A 131 8.98 -12.99 11.37
C ALA A 131 9.93 -11.79 11.15
N GLN A 132 10.89 -11.59 12.04
CA GLN A 132 11.89 -10.54 11.90
C GLN A 132 12.79 -10.78 10.69
N ALA A 133 13.24 -12.02 10.47
CA ALA A 133 14.04 -12.38 9.29
C ALA A 133 13.28 -12.11 7.97
N LEU A 134 11.97 -12.39 7.92
CA LEU A 134 11.14 -12.05 6.77
C LEU A 134 11.07 -10.54 6.53
N ILE A 135 10.86 -9.76 7.60
CA ILE A 135 10.82 -8.29 7.50
C ILE A 135 12.13 -7.75 6.96
N ASP A 136 13.25 -8.22 7.50
CA ASP A 136 14.58 -7.78 7.07
C ASP A 136 14.88 -8.21 5.62
N GLY A 137 14.49 -9.42 5.23
CA GLY A 137 14.60 -9.89 3.84
C GLY A 137 13.78 -9.04 2.86
N ILE A 138 12.54 -8.69 3.19
CA ILE A 138 11.70 -7.81 2.36
C ILE A 138 12.35 -6.42 2.23
N ARG A 139 12.87 -5.85 3.31
CA ARG A 139 13.56 -4.56 3.27
C ARG A 139 14.77 -4.60 2.34
N LEU A 140 15.60 -5.62 2.44
CA LEU A 140 16.76 -5.80 1.55
C LEU A 140 16.35 -5.90 0.07
N LEU A 141 15.22 -6.53 -0.25
CA LEU A 141 14.72 -6.61 -1.62
C LEU A 141 14.18 -5.29 -2.15
N THR A 142 13.60 -4.45 -1.28
CA THR A 142 12.98 -3.18 -1.68
C THR A 142 13.95 -2.00 -1.66
N ASP A 143 15.00 -2.05 -0.85
CA ASP A 143 16.01 -0.98 -0.72
C ASP A 143 17.12 -1.08 -1.79
N THR A 144 17.16 -2.17 -2.56
CA THR A 144 18.08 -2.30 -3.69
C THR A 144 17.56 -1.47 -4.86
N PRO A 145 18.31 -0.46 -5.37
CA PRO A 145 17.89 0.27 -6.55
C PRO A 145 17.77 -0.70 -7.74
N PRO A 146 16.77 -0.52 -8.61
CA PRO A 146 16.69 -1.29 -9.85
C PRO A 146 17.95 -1.03 -10.71
N ASP A 147 18.52 -2.09 -11.27
CA ASP A 147 19.62 -2.04 -12.24
C ASP A 147 19.23 -1.25 -13.48
#